data_599c745fd3df9fe7ff7b3435ee22c545
#
_entry.id   599c745fd3df9fe7ff7b3435ee22c545
#
_cell.length_a   1.000
_cell.length_b   1.000
_cell.length_c   1.000
_cell.angle_alpha   90.00
_cell.angle_beta   90.00
_cell.angle_gamma   90.00
#
_symmetry.space_group_name_H-M   'P 1'
#
loop_
_entity.id
_entity.type
_entity.pdbx_description
1 polymer ?
#
loop_
_entity_poly.entity_id
_entity_poly.type
_entity_poly.pdbx_seq_one_letter_code
_entity_poly.pdbx_strand_id
1 'polypeptide(L)'
;LARNIGSRYTAHQILGRGSAGTVWLGEGPEGPVAIKLLREDLASDQELVGRFVQERTALLGLDHPNVVAVRDLVVDGNDLALVMTLVRGTDLRTRLDRERRLAPEAAVAIIADVADGLAAAHKAQIVHRDVKPENILLDMEGPLGPGGSHPALLTDFGVAKLIDTPRRTKATKIIGTPDYLAPEIVEGLPPRAAVDIYALATVLYELLAGFTPFGGGHPGAVLRRHVTETVVPLPGIPEELWQLLVQCLAKAPASRLRASELAARLRDLLPLLAGIPPLDVDEPGGDGAEQQQAAYDEQQYTPSAEEPRRRGAVPLVPGSAPDSNRDTHTSMRVPAPDELAGGPLGTARAPRAPGKPRPGSARNKAAAVRKRRITLGAAAVLLCGAVAVGGWLAAGGGDGDPAGPQDSENSAPATP
;
A
#
# COMPACT_ATOMS: atom_id res chain seq x y z
N LEU A 1 -2.84 -13.89 22.42
CA LEU A 1 -1.59 -14.65 22.49
C LEU A 1 -0.44 -13.69 22.18
N ALA A 2 0.47 -13.47 23.12
CA ALA A 2 1.68 -12.69 22.89
C ALA A 2 2.57 -13.42 21.86
N ARG A 3 3.22 -12.65 20.97
CA ARG A 3 4.15 -13.15 19.96
C ARG A 3 5.47 -12.40 20.10
N ASN A 4 6.57 -13.14 20.22
CA ASN A 4 7.90 -12.55 20.20
C ASN A 4 8.28 -12.15 18.76
N ILE A 5 8.88 -10.98 18.63
CA ILE A 5 9.40 -10.43 17.37
C ILE A 5 10.87 -10.13 17.57
N GLY A 6 11.73 -11.00 17.05
CA GLY A 6 13.13 -11.02 17.40
C GLY A 6 13.34 -11.27 18.91
N SER A 7 14.47 -10.80 19.43
CA SER A 7 14.84 -10.97 20.84
C SER A 7 14.41 -9.82 21.76
N ARG A 8 13.91 -8.70 21.21
CA ARG A 8 13.71 -7.45 21.97
C ARG A 8 12.27 -6.96 22.06
N TYR A 9 11.36 -7.51 21.26
CA TYR A 9 9.99 -7.02 21.16
C TYR A 9 8.98 -8.13 21.38
N THR A 10 7.85 -7.77 21.97
CA THR A 10 6.73 -8.69 22.17
C THR A 10 5.44 -8.02 21.67
N ALA A 11 4.79 -8.63 20.70
CA ALA A 11 3.51 -8.19 20.18
C ALA A 11 2.36 -8.78 21.02
N HIS A 12 1.41 -7.94 21.43
CA HIS A 12 0.32 -8.33 22.35
C HIS A 12 -1.04 -8.32 21.68
N GLN A 13 -1.39 -7.22 21.01
CA GLN A 13 -2.73 -6.98 20.46
C GLN A 13 -2.63 -6.43 19.05
N ILE A 14 -3.54 -6.87 18.18
CA ILE A 14 -3.66 -6.31 16.82
C ILE A 14 -4.33 -4.96 16.91
N LEU A 15 -3.68 -3.91 16.38
CA LEU A 15 -4.22 -2.58 16.21
C LEU A 15 -4.92 -2.44 14.86
N GLY A 16 -4.39 -3.07 13.79
CA GLY A 16 -4.95 -2.99 12.46
C GLY A 16 -4.40 -4.04 11.50
N ARG A 17 -5.10 -4.25 10.39
CA ARG A 17 -4.68 -5.12 9.30
C ARG A 17 -4.75 -4.36 7.99
N GLY A 18 -3.70 -4.43 7.19
CA GLY A 18 -3.62 -3.78 5.89
C GLY A 18 -3.07 -4.70 4.81
N SER A 19 -2.99 -4.19 3.58
CA SER A 19 -2.49 -4.93 2.41
C SER A 19 -1.03 -5.38 2.57
N ALA A 20 -0.20 -4.59 3.25
CA ALA A 20 1.22 -4.87 3.46
C ALA A 20 1.51 -5.76 4.69
N GLY A 21 0.57 -5.89 5.63
CA GLY A 21 0.79 -6.66 6.85
C GLY A 21 -0.18 -6.33 7.98
N THR A 22 0.19 -6.71 9.20
CA THR A 22 -0.60 -6.49 10.41
C THR A 22 0.16 -5.60 11.38
N VAL A 23 -0.49 -4.58 11.92
CA VAL A 23 0.07 -3.69 12.95
C VAL A 23 -0.38 -4.18 14.31
N TRP A 24 0.59 -4.31 15.23
CA TRP A 24 0.40 -4.79 16.58
C TRP A 24 0.78 -3.72 17.60
N LEU A 25 0.05 -3.65 18.69
CA LEU A 25 0.55 -3.07 19.94
C LEU A 25 1.55 -4.04 20.55
N GLY A 26 2.72 -3.55 20.87
CA GLY A 26 3.78 -4.35 21.46
C GLY A 26 4.55 -3.60 22.52
N GLU A 27 5.47 -4.32 23.16
CA GLU A 27 6.40 -3.82 24.15
C GLU A 27 7.82 -4.00 23.64
N GLY A 28 8.64 -2.99 23.85
CA GLY A 28 10.06 -2.98 23.55
C GLY A 28 10.90 -2.53 24.76
N PRO A 29 12.23 -2.46 24.65
CA PRO A 29 13.12 -2.06 25.76
C PRO A 29 12.81 -0.67 26.34
N GLU A 30 12.25 0.22 25.53
CA GLU A 30 11.96 1.61 25.89
C GLU A 30 10.47 1.86 26.17
N GLY A 31 9.66 0.78 26.28
CA GLY A 31 8.22 0.84 26.52
C GLY A 31 7.36 0.48 25.31
N PRO A 32 6.08 0.91 25.28
CA PRO A 32 5.13 0.50 24.26
C PRO A 32 5.50 1.00 22.87
N VAL A 33 5.27 0.14 21.87
CA VAL A 33 5.60 0.37 20.47
C VAL A 33 4.47 -0.12 19.55
N ALA A 34 4.41 0.43 18.34
CA ALA A 34 3.64 -0.13 17.24
C ALA A 34 4.57 -1.02 16.40
N ILE A 35 4.16 -2.26 16.14
CA ILE A 35 4.96 -3.24 15.38
C ILE A 35 4.18 -3.62 14.12
N LYS A 36 4.66 -3.21 12.95
CA LYS A 36 4.11 -3.62 11.67
C LYS A 36 4.81 -4.86 11.17
N LEU A 37 4.13 -6.00 11.27
CA LEU A 37 4.62 -7.27 10.77
C LEU A 37 4.20 -7.43 9.31
N LEU A 38 5.17 -7.50 8.41
CA LEU A 38 4.91 -7.66 6.99
C LEU A 38 4.41 -9.08 6.67
N ARG A 39 3.72 -9.23 5.55
CA ARG A 39 3.20 -10.52 5.10
C ARG A 39 4.34 -11.50 4.77
N GLU A 40 4.13 -12.79 5.02
CA GLU A 40 5.13 -13.84 4.78
C GLU A 40 5.61 -13.93 3.33
N ASP A 41 4.73 -13.63 2.35
CA ASP A 41 5.11 -13.62 0.94
C ASP A 41 6.08 -12.49 0.59
N LEU A 42 6.02 -11.36 1.31
CA LEU A 42 6.97 -10.25 1.21
C LEU A 42 8.27 -10.54 1.97
N ALA A 43 8.17 -11.14 3.15
CA ALA A 43 9.33 -11.52 3.96
C ALA A 43 10.16 -12.65 3.34
N SER A 44 9.58 -13.46 2.47
CA SER A 44 10.25 -14.54 1.76
C SER A 44 10.99 -14.09 0.49
N ASP A 45 10.80 -12.85 0.05
CA ASP A 45 11.48 -12.28 -1.12
C ASP A 45 12.81 -11.66 -0.72
N GLN A 46 13.92 -12.38 -0.97
CA GLN A 46 15.27 -11.94 -0.59
C GLN A 46 15.69 -10.60 -1.20
N GLU A 47 15.23 -10.28 -2.42
CA GLU A 47 15.52 -9.00 -3.06
C GLU A 47 14.79 -7.85 -2.34
N LEU A 48 13.55 -8.10 -1.91
CA LEU A 48 12.76 -7.19 -1.13
C LEU A 48 13.38 -6.97 0.27
N VAL A 49 13.76 -8.03 0.96
CA VAL A 49 14.45 -7.96 2.26
C VAL A 49 15.76 -7.17 2.13
N GLY A 50 16.55 -7.42 1.07
CA GLY A 50 17.79 -6.68 0.83
C GLY A 50 17.56 -5.17 0.66
N ARG A 51 16.53 -4.75 -0.09
CA ARG A 51 16.15 -3.33 -0.24
C ARG A 51 15.65 -2.74 1.07
N PHE A 52 14.86 -3.49 1.84
CA PHE A 52 14.38 -3.07 3.14
C PHE A 52 15.53 -2.77 4.10
N VAL A 53 16.56 -3.62 4.12
CA VAL A 53 17.77 -3.41 4.93
C VAL A 53 18.58 -2.22 4.43
N GLN A 54 18.68 -2.01 3.10
CA GLN A 54 19.40 -0.85 2.54
C GLN A 54 18.74 0.49 2.88
N GLU A 55 17.39 0.54 2.91
CA GLU A 55 16.65 1.76 3.23
C GLU A 55 16.54 2.02 4.73
N ARG A 56 16.94 1.04 5.55
CA ARG A 56 16.91 1.11 7.02
C ARG A 56 17.50 2.41 7.56
N THR A 57 18.69 2.76 7.14
CA THR A 57 19.43 3.93 7.68
C THR A 57 18.66 5.23 7.42
N ALA A 58 18.06 5.38 6.23
CA ALA A 58 17.28 6.55 5.88
C ALA A 58 16.00 6.65 6.72
N LEU A 59 15.30 5.52 6.93
CA LEU A 59 14.06 5.48 7.73
C LEU A 59 14.32 5.71 9.21
N LEU A 60 15.38 5.11 9.77
CA LEU A 60 15.77 5.31 11.18
C LEU A 60 16.29 6.73 11.45
N GLY A 61 16.83 7.40 10.43
CA GLY A 61 17.31 8.79 10.53
C GLY A 61 16.23 9.84 10.30
N LEU A 62 15.00 9.46 9.95
CA LEU A 62 13.90 10.40 9.72
C LEU A 62 13.22 10.73 11.06
N ASP A 63 13.68 11.80 11.70
CA ASP A 63 13.13 12.33 12.95
C ASP A 63 12.44 13.67 12.69
N HIS A 64 11.11 13.71 12.83
CA HIS A 64 10.30 14.91 12.62
C HIS A 64 8.97 14.79 13.39
N PRO A 65 8.45 15.86 14.03
CA PRO A 65 7.21 15.80 14.82
C PRO A 65 5.98 15.33 14.04
N ASN A 66 5.94 15.56 12.72
CA ASN A 66 4.84 15.13 11.86
C ASN A 66 5.14 13.82 11.09
N VAL A 67 6.09 13.02 11.58
CA VAL A 67 6.42 11.69 11.05
C VAL A 67 6.43 10.69 12.20
N VAL A 68 5.79 9.56 12.02
CA VAL A 68 5.89 8.45 12.97
C VAL A 68 7.31 7.88 12.90
N ALA A 69 8.09 8.06 13.98
CA ALA A 69 9.47 7.63 13.99
C ALA A 69 9.59 6.10 13.92
N VAL A 70 10.43 5.62 13.01
CA VAL A 70 10.85 4.22 12.96
C VAL A 70 11.96 4.01 13.97
N ARG A 71 11.74 3.11 14.94
CA ARG A 71 12.71 2.81 16.02
C ARG A 71 13.63 1.67 15.67
N ASP A 72 13.09 0.67 14.97
CA ASP A 72 13.88 -0.51 14.59
C ASP A 72 13.30 -1.25 13.39
N LEU A 73 14.16 -2.02 12.73
CA LEU A 73 13.80 -3.02 11.74
C LEU A 73 14.27 -4.38 12.22
N VAL A 74 13.34 -5.30 12.39
CA VAL A 74 13.63 -6.67 12.82
C VAL A 74 13.47 -7.62 11.64
N VAL A 75 14.53 -8.40 11.42
CA VAL A 75 14.54 -9.53 10.48
C VAL A 75 14.86 -10.76 11.29
N ASP A 76 13.89 -11.65 11.51
CA ASP A 76 14.07 -12.87 12.31
C ASP A 76 13.34 -14.03 11.63
N GLY A 77 14.11 -14.95 11.06
CA GLY A 77 13.57 -16.05 10.25
C GLY A 77 12.71 -15.55 9.09
N ASN A 78 11.40 -15.85 9.14
CA ASN A 78 10.41 -15.39 8.17
C ASN A 78 9.68 -14.12 8.62
N ASP A 79 10.06 -13.54 9.73
CA ASP A 79 9.45 -12.32 10.25
C ASP A 79 10.24 -11.09 9.81
N LEU A 80 9.56 -10.21 9.11
CA LEU A 80 10.05 -8.89 8.73
C LEU A 80 9.15 -7.86 9.39
N ALA A 81 9.68 -7.14 10.38
CA ALA A 81 8.90 -6.21 11.19
C ALA A 81 9.51 -4.82 11.24
N LEU A 82 8.65 -3.81 11.15
CA LEU A 82 8.96 -2.42 11.36
C LEU A 82 8.45 -2.02 12.74
N VAL A 83 9.35 -1.60 13.63
CA VAL A 83 9.01 -1.11 14.96
C VAL A 83 8.97 0.41 14.95
N MET A 84 7.86 0.98 15.39
CA MET A 84 7.57 2.41 15.30
C MET A 84 7.14 2.96 16.64
N THR A 85 7.25 4.27 16.79
CA THR A 85 6.63 4.98 17.92
C THR A 85 5.13 4.73 17.92
N LEU A 86 4.56 4.41 19.09
CA LEU A 86 3.14 4.27 19.26
C LEU A 86 2.49 5.66 19.34
N VAL A 87 1.63 5.98 18.38
CA VAL A 87 0.79 7.18 18.40
C VAL A 87 -0.54 6.84 19.06
N ARG A 88 -0.92 7.59 20.09
CA ARG A 88 -2.19 7.39 20.79
C ARG A 88 -3.30 8.21 20.13
N GLY A 89 -4.03 7.56 19.24
CA GLY A 89 -5.04 8.26 18.47
C GLY A 89 -5.73 7.38 17.44
N THR A 90 -6.17 8.01 16.36
CA THR A 90 -6.87 7.36 15.25
C THR A 90 -6.27 7.81 13.92
N ASP A 91 -6.50 7.05 12.87
CA ASP A 91 -6.18 7.50 11.52
C ASP A 91 -7.21 8.50 10.98
N LEU A 92 -6.79 9.27 9.97
CA LEU A 92 -7.63 10.31 9.37
C LEU A 92 -8.82 9.73 8.60
N ARG A 93 -8.73 8.51 8.07
CA ARG A 93 -9.84 7.80 7.43
C ARG A 93 -10.98 7.58 8.42
N THR A 94 -10.66 7.03 9.60
CA THR A 94 -11.63 6.80 10.67
C THR A 94 -12.34 8.11 11.09
N ARG A 95 -11.61 9.22 11.14
CA ARG A 95 -12.20 10.54 11.41
C ARG A 95 -13.11 10.98 10.28
N LEU A 96 -12.68 10.86 9.05
CA LEU A 96 -13.45 11.26 7.86
C LEU A 96 -14.74 10.43 7.71
N ASP A 97 -14.67 9.12 7.97
CA ASP A 97 -15.85 8.24 7.93
C ASP A 97 -16.91 8.66 8.96
N ARG A 98 -16.49 9.18 10.13
CA ARG A 98 -17.37 9.68 11.17
C ARG A 98 -17.95 11.06 10.87
N GLU A 99 -17.09 12.01 10.43
CA GLU A 99 -17.44 13.42 10.26
C GLU A 99 -17.87 13.76 8.84
N ARG A 100 -17.60 12.85 7.89
CA ARG A 100 -17.81 12.93 6.43
C ARG A 100 -17.01 14.04 5.75
N ARG A 101 -16.89 15.20 6.33
CA ARG A 101 -16.07 16.33 5.86
C ARG A 101 -15.63 17.19 7.05
N LEU A 102 -14.54 17.91 6.88
CA LEU A 102 -13.98 18.75 7.92
C LEU A 102 -14.16 20.24 7.56
N ALA A 103 -14.21 21.09 8.59
CA ALA A 103 -14.10 22.52 8.40
C ALA A 103 -12.75 22.86 7.71
N PRO A 104 -12.72 23.85 6.79
CA PRO A 104 -11.51 24.19 6.02
C PRO A 104 -10.29 24.46 6.89
N GLU A 105 -10.46 25.15 8.02
CA GLU A 105 -9.36 25.44 8.95
C GLU A 105 -8.73 24.16 9.52
N ALA A 106 -9.54 23.22 9.99
CA ALA A 106 -9.08 21.93 10.52
C ALA A 106 -8.41 21.06 9.42
N ALA A 107 -9.03 21.01 8.24
CA ALA A 107 -8.50 20.26 7.10
C ALA A 107 -7.13 20.79 6.69
N VAL A 108 -6.98 22.11 6.53
CA VAL A 108 -5.74 22.77 6.14
C VAL A 108 -4.66 22.63 7.20
N ALA A 109 -4.99 22.72 8.50
CA ALA A 109 -4.03 22.50 9.58
C ALA A 109 -3.43 21.08 9.55
N ILE A 110 -4.28 20.05 9.41
CA ILE A 110 -3.84 18.65 9.30
C ILE A 110 -2.92 18.45 8.08
N ILE A 111 -3.31 18.99 6.92
CA ILE A 111 -2.53 18.84 5.69
C ILE A 111 -1.22 19.63 5.73
N ALA A 112 -1.18 20.77 6.43
CA ALA A 112 0.07 21.52 6.65
C ALA A 112 1.08 20.72 7.48
N ASP A 113 0.62 20.02 8.53
CA ASP A 113 1.45 19.14 9.34
C ASP A 113 2.03 17.99 8.49
N VAL A 114 1.19 17.33 7.70
CA VAL A 114 1.63 16.23 6.80
C VAL A 114 2.61 16.75 5.74
N ALA A 115 2.39 17.96 5.21
CA ALA A 115 3.29 18.59 4.24
C ALA A 115 4.69 18.86 4.86
N ASP A 116 4.78 19.24 6.14
CA ASP A 116 6.08 19.38 6.83
C ASP A 116 6.77 18.03 7.02
N GLY A 117 6.02 16.99 7.41
CA GLY A 117 6.54 15.63 7.47
C GLY A 117 7.09 15.16 6.11
N LEU A 118 6.36 15.41 5.02
CA LEU A 118 6.82 15.14 3.67
C LEU A 118 8.06 15.98 3.29
N ALA A 119 8.14 17.25 3.71
CA ALA A 119 9.30 18.09 3.44
C ALA A 119 10.57 17.51 4.08
N ALA A 120 10.48 17.04 5.33
CA ALA A 120 11.57 16.35 6.01
C ALA A 120 11.99 15.07 5.27
N ALA A 121 11.03 14.24 4.87
CA ALA A 121 11.28 13.02 4.12
C ALA A 121 11.92 13.29 2.75
N HIS A 122 11.39 14.25 1.98
CA HIS A 122 11.94 14.62 0.68
C HIS A 122 13.36 15.19 0.77
N LYS A 123 13.68 15.93 1.84
CA LYS A 123 15.04 16.39 2.14
C LYS A 123 15.99 15.20 2.39
N ALA A 124 15.50 14.14 3.04
CA ALA A 124 16.21 12.87 3.24
C ALA A 124 16.19 11.96 2.00
N GLN A 125 15.70 12.44 0.84
CA GLN A 125 15.55 11.68 -0.42
C GLN A 125 14.57 10.50 -0.31
N ILE A 126 13.64 10.55 0.65
CA ILE A 126 12.59 9.56 0.82
C ILE A 126 11.30 10.09 0.19
N VAL A 127 10.73 9.35 -0.75
CA VAL A 127 9.41 9.60 -1.34
C VAL A 127 8.44 8.61 -0.73
N HIS A 128 7.30 9.09 -0.21
CA HIS A 128 6.34 8.25 0.52
C HIS A 128 5.57 7.29 -0.39
N ARG A 129 5.02 7.78 -1.52
CA ARG A 129 4.32 7.03 -2.60
C ARG A 129 2.95 6.44 -2.26
N ASP A 130 2.51 6.50 -1.01
CA ASP A 130 1.21 5.98 -0.56
C ASP A 130 0.56 6.95 0.44
N VAL A 131 0.54 8.26 0.11
CA VAL A 131 -0.14 9.28 0.93
C VAL A 131 -1.65 9.11 0.75
N LYS A 132 -2.33 8.84 1.87
CA LYS A 132 -3.79 8.66 1.94
C LYS A 132 -4.25 8.79 3.39
N PRO A 133 -5.55 8.99 3.66
CA PRO A 133 -6.06 9.21 5.02
C PRO A 133 -5.71 8.09 6.01
N GLU A 134 -5.63 6.84 5.57
CA GLU A 134 -5.28 5.68 6.41
C GLU A 134 -3.84 5.75 6.93
N ASN A 135 -2.94 6.45 6.22
CA ASN A 135 -1.53 6.60 6.56
C ASN A 135 -1.23 7.92 7.29
N ILE A 136 -2.25 8.67 7.69
CA ILE A 136 -2.15 9.91 8.48
C ILE A 136 -2.77 9.64 9.84
N LEU A 137 -1.95 9.64 10.90
CA LEU A 137 -2.40 9.44 12.27
C LEU A 137 -2.65 10.80 12.94
N LEU A 138 -3.68 10.88 13.74
CA LEU A 138 -4.01 12.04 14.55
C LEU A 138 -3.67 11.72 16.01
N ASP A 139 -2.74 12.47 16.59
CA ASP A 139 -2.34 12.31 17.99
C ASP A 139 -3.38 12.97 18.91
N MET A 140 -4.20 12.12 19.54
CA MET A 140 -5.28 12.58 20.43
C MET A 140 -4.80 13.05 21.81
N GLU A 141 -3.53 12.80 22.16
CA GLU A 141 -2.89 13.28 23.39
C GLU A 141 -2.17 14.64 23.17
N GLY A 142 -1.91 15.00 21.90
CA GLY A 142 -1.31 16.28 21.55
C GLY A 142 -2.24 17.47 21.72
N PRO A 143 -1.69 18.71 21.80
CA PRO A 143 -2.49 19.92 21.93
C PRO A 143 -3.33 20.16 20.69
N LEU A 144 -4.55 20.68 20.88
CA LEU A 144 -5.40 21.07 19.76
C LEU A 144 -4.84 22.29 19.03
N GLY A 145 -4.80 22.19 17.71
CA GLY A 145 -4.40 23.24 16.78
C GLY A 145 -5.60 24.01 16.19
N PRO A 146 -5.37 24.76 15.10
CA PRO A 146 -6.39 25.53 14.40
C PRO A 146 -7.60 24.67 14.02
N GLY A 147 -8.80 25.23 14.14
CA GLY A 147 -10.06 24.52 13.86
C GLY A 147 -10.31 23.30 14.75
N GLY A 148 -9.64 23.14 15.89
CA GLY A 148 -9.73 21.97 16.76
C GLY A 148 -9.05 20.74 16.16
N SER A 149 -8.07 20.92 15.28
CA SER A 149 -7.29 19.83 14.70
C SER A 149 -6.35 19.20 15.74
N HIS A 150 -6.20 17.88 15.71
CA HIS A 150 -5.11 17.20 16.41
C HIS A 150 -3.84 17.20 15.55
N PRO A 151 -2.63 17.17 16.17
CA PRO A 151 -1.38 17.04 15.44
C PRO A 151 -1.42 15.81 14.51
N ALA A 152 -1.02 15.99 13.26
CA ALA A 152 -1.04 14.94 12.27
C ALA A 152 0.38 14.39 12.01
N LEU A 153 0.50 13.06 12.00
CA LEU A 153 1.75 12.35 11.77
C LEU A 153 1.58 11.39 10.58
N LEU A 154 2.51 11.46 9.64
CA LEU A 154 2.55 10.55 8.50
C LEU A 154 3.28 9.26 8.89
N THR A 155 2.66 8.11 8.57
CA THR A 155 3.20 6.77 8.84
C THR A 155 3.39 5.97 7.55
N ASP A 156 4.00 4.78 7.65
CA ASP A 156 4.14 3.82 6.55
C ASP A 156 5.06 4.24 5.41
N PHE A 157 6.08 5.05 5.70
CA PHE A 157 7.13 5.40 4.75
C PHE A 157 7.84 4.19 4.15
N GLY A 158 8.00 4.20 2.83
CA GLY A 158 8.86 3.25 2.12
C GLY A 158 8.32 1.82 1.98
N VAL A 159 7.24 1.43 2.68
CA VAL A 159 6.66 0.07 2.56
C VAL A 159 6.10 -0.16 1.15
N ALA A 160 5.48 0.85 0.53
CA ALA A 160 4.99 0.78 -0.85
C ALA A 160 6.13 0.57 -1.86
N LYS A 161 7.30 1.21 -1.66
CA LYS A 161 8.48 1.06 -2.52
C LYS A 161 9.05 -0.37 -2.50
N LEU A 162 8.92 -1.06 -1.37
CA LEU A 162 9.37 -2.44 -1.23
C LEU A 162 8.50 -3.41 -2.01
N ILE A 163 7.19 -3.12 -2.12
CA ILE A 163 6.21 -3.97 -2.80
C ILE A 163 6.23 -3.73 -4.32
N ASP A 164 6.52 -2.50 -4.77
CA ASP A 164 6.56 -2.11 -6.17
C ASP A 164 7.87 -2.54 -6.87
N THR A 165 8.10 -3.84 -6.95
CA THR A 165 9.11 -4.35 -7.88
C THR A 165 8.52 -4.34 -9.28
N PRO A 166 9.21 -3.79 -10.31
CA PRO A 166 8.79 -3.95 -11.68
C PRO A 166 9.02 -5.40 -12.13
N ARG A 167 8.18 -6.32 -11.67
CA ARG A 167 8.03 -7.59 -12.37
C ARG A 167 7.30 -7.28 -13.67
N ARG A 168 8.04 -7.39 -14.78
CA ARG A 168 7.54 -7.38 -16.16
C ARG A 168 6.51 -8.49 -16.35
N THR A 169 5.32 -8.34 -15.83
CA THR A 169 4.18 -9.21 -16.12
C THR A 169 3.03 -8.32 -16.57
N LYS A 170 2.69 -8.51 -17.82
CA LYS A 170 1.52 -7.91 -18.51
C LYS A 170 0.29 -8.02 -17.62
N ALA A 171 -0.46 -6.92 -17.55
CA ALA A 171 -1.61 -6.68 -16.69
C ALA A 171 -1.22 -6.37 -15.23
N THR A 172 -0.89 -5.12 -15.01
CA THR A 172 -0.68 -4.50 -13.72
C THR A 172 -1.94 -4.67 -12.87
N LYS A 173 -1.93 -5.62 -11.94
CA LYS A 173 -2.81 -5.52 -10.79
C LYS A 173 -2.34 -4.27 -10.04
N ILE A 174 -3.02 -3.14 -10.23
CA ILE A 174 -2.85 -1.97 -9.39
C ILE A 174 -3.35 -2.41 -8.02
N ILE A 175 -2.38 -2.72 -7.12
CA ILE A 175 -2.66 -3.09 -5.74
C ILE A 175 -2.70 -1.76 -4.97
N GLY A 176 -3.89 -1.34 -4.54
CA GLY A 176 -4.10 -0.11 -3.78
C GLY A 176 -5.36 0.63 -4.23
N THR A 177 -5.73 1.64 -3.47
CA THR A 177 -6.85 2.53 -3.78
C THR A 177 -6.41 3.48 -4.89
N PRO A 178 -7.01 3.47 -6.10
CA PRO A 178 -6.58 4.27 -7.24
C PRO A 178 -6.82 5.77 -7.05
N ASP A 179 -7.62 6.15 -6.05
CA ASP A 179 -8.15 7.50 -5.86
C ASP A 179 -7.10 8.58 -5.57
N TYR A 180 -5.90 8.17 -5.10
CA TYR A 180 -4.80 9.10 -4.72
C TYR A 180 -3.61 9.02 -5.68
N LEU A 181 -3.69 8.21 -6.73
CA LEU A 181 -2.56 7.99 -7.64
C LEU A 181 -2.31 9.22 -8.52
N ALA A 182 -1.07 9.69 -8.53
CA ALA A 182 -0.65 10.76 -9.43
C ALA A 182 -0.65 10.29 -10.90
N PRO A 183 -1.01 11.17 -11.86
CA PRO A 183 -1.13 10.82 -13.29
C PRO A 183 0.14 10.20 -13.86
N GLU A 184 1.32 10.68 -13.50
CA GLU A 184 2.60 10.13 -13.95
C GLU A 184 2.83 8.68 -13.50
N ILE A 185 2.26 8.26 -12.36
CA ILE A 185 2.33 6.86 -11.90
C ILE A 185 1.43 5.97 -12.76
N VAL A 186 0.24 6.47 -13.11
CA VAL A 186 -0.67 5.78 -14.03
C VAL A 186 -0.02 5.59 -15.40
N GLU A 187 0.77 6.56 -15.85
CA GLU A 187 1.55 6.52 -17.10
C GLU A 187 2.84 5.67 -17.01
N GLY A 188 3.14 5.13 -15.81
CA GLY A 188 4.30 4.25 -15.60
C GLY A 188 5.63 4.99 -15.47
N LEU A 189 5.62 6.30 -15.19
CA LEU A 189 6.81 7.08 -14.93
C LEU A 189 7.36 6.83 -13.52
N PRO A 190 8.67 6.99 -13.31
CA PRO A 190 9.27 6.77 -12.00
C PRO A 190 8.77 7.80 -10.97
N PRO A 191 8.36 7.35 -9.76
CA PRO A 191 7.84 8.24 -8.73
C PRO A 191 8.93 9.19 -8.22
N ARG A 192 8.57 10.47 -8.09
CA ARG A 192 9.37 11.55 -7.51
C ARG A 192 8.56 12.23 -6.40
N ALA A 193 9.17 13.13 -5.63
CA ALA A 193 8.53 13.88 -4.55
C ALA A 193 7.15 14.50 -4.92
N ALA A 194 6.98 14.91 -6.17
CA ALA A 194 5.75 15.49 -6.68
C ALA A 194 4.52 14.53 -6.65
N VAL A 195 4.72 13.21 -6.60
CA VAL A 195 3.61 12.26 -6.47
C VAL A 195 2.92 12.38 -5.11
N ASP A 196 3.70 12.65 -4.05
CA ASP A 196 3.19 12.79 -2.69
C ASP A 196 2.37 14.09 -2.56
N ILE A 197 2.76 15.16 -3.28
CA ILE A 197 2.04 16.43 -3.28
C ILE A 197 0.68 16.29 -3.95
N TYR A 198 0.61 15.57 -5.07
CA TYR A 198 -0.66 15.28 -5.74
C TYR A 198 -1.59 14.45 -4.85
N ALA A 199 -1.08 13.40 -4.23
CA ALA A 199 -1.84 12.56 -3.32
C ALA A 199 -2.32 13.35 -2.09
N LEU A 200 -1.46 14.20 -1.50
CA LEU A 200 -1.82 15.05 -0.37
C LEU A 200 -2.90 16.08 -0.73
N ALA A 201 -2.84 16.67 -1.92
CA ALA A 201 -3.89 17.56 -2.42
C ALA A 201 -5.21 16.82 -2.67
N THR A 202 -5.16 15.57 -3.12
CA THR A 202 -6.34 14.71 -3.25
C THR A 202 -6.96 14.43 -1.87
N VAL A 203 -6.15 14.17 -0.85
CA VAL A 203 -6.63 14.06 0.54
C VAL A 203 -7.27 15.36 1.01
N LEU A 204 -6.64 16.53 0.77
CA LEU A 204 -7.23 17.82 1.14
C LEU A 204 -8.60 18.04 0.48
N TYR A 205 -8.71 17.75 -0.82
CA TYR A 205 -10.00 17.83 -1.50
C TYR A 205 -11.05 16.94 -0.83
N GLU A 206 -10.69 15.69 -0.51
CA GLU A 206 -11.59 14.75 0.15
C GLU A 206 -12.01 15.22 1.55
N LEU A 207 -11.09 15.81 2.33
CA LEU A 207 -11.43 16.36 3.65
C LEU A 207 -12.45 17.49 3.55
N LEU A 208 -12.40 18.30 2.50
CA LEU A 208 -13.30 19.43 2.26
C LEU A 208 -14.64 18.98 1.66
N ALA A 209 -14.62 18.05 0.72
CA ALA A 209 -15.78 17.63 -0.06
C ALA A 209 -16.52 16.42 0.54
N GLY A 210 -15.80 15.53 1.23
CA GLY A 210 -16.32 14.22 1.70
C GLY A 210 -16.16 13.09 0.67
N PHE A 211 -15.60 13.39 -0.51
CA PHE A 211 -15.31 12.43 -1.59
C PHE A 211 -14.06 12.85 -2.36
N THR A 212 -13.40 11.90 -3.03
CA THR A 212 -12.20 12.19 -3.83
C THR A 212 -12.56 12.83 -5.19
N PRO A 213 -11.71 13.71 -5.75
CA PRO A 213 -12.04 14.49 -6.96
C PRO A 213 -12.32 13.63 -8.19
N PHE A 214 -11.78 12.43 -8.25
CA PHE A 214 -11.88 11.52 -9.40
C PHE A 214 -12.40 10.13 -9.00
N GLY A 215 -12.93 9.99 -7.79
CA GLY A 215 -13.41 8.72 -7.25
C GLY A 215 -14.70 8.20 -7.89
N GLY A 216 -15.13 7.03 -7.45
CA GLY A 216 -16.36 6.39 -7.89
C GLY A 216 -16.26 5.59 -9.20
N GLY A 217 -17.04 4.50 -9.27
CA GLY A 217 -17.07 3.60 -10.41
C GLY A 217 -15.89 2.64 -10.51
N HIS A 218 -15.63 2.12 -11.71
CA HIS A 218 -14.60 1.12 -11.93
C HIS A 218 -13.18 1.69 -11.76
N PRO A 219 -12.24 0.99 -11.10
CA PRO A 219 -10.87 1.48 -10.86
C PRO A 219 -10.15 2.00 -12.11
N GLY A 220 -10.33 1.35 -13.27
CA GLY A 220 -9.76 1.81 -14.53
C GLY A 220 -10.30 3.16 -15.00
N ALA A 221 -11.57 3.49 -14.70
CA ALA A 221 -12.15 4.80 -15.00
C ALA A 221 -11.56 5.88 -14.07
N VAL A 222 -11.38 5.58 -12.78
CA VAL A 222 -10.71 6.47 -11.82
C VAL A 222 -9.31 6.82 -12.30
N LEU A 223 -8.49 5.81 -12.66
CA LEU A 223 -7.15 6.03 -13.20
C LEU A 223 -7.14 6.90 -14.45
N ARG A 224 -8.07 6.67 -15.38
CA ARG A 224 -8.19 7.51 -16.58
C ARG A 224 -8.51 8.95 -16.21
N ARG A 225 -9.44 9.18 -15.27
CA ARG A 225 -9.81 10.53 -14.81
C ARG A 225 -8.62 11.28 -14.20
N HIS A 226 -7.78 10.61 -13.41
CA HIS A 226 -6.54 11.20 -12.90
C HIS A 226 -5.62 11.73 -14.00
N VAL A 227 -5.59 11.11 -15.17
CA VAL A 227 -4.77 11.56 -16.31
C VAL A 227 -5.49 12.63 -17.14
N THR A 228 -6.79 12.48 -17.39
CA THR A 228 -7.49 13.25 -18.44
C THR A 228 -8.40 14.36 -17.92
N GLU A 229 -8.92 14.27 -16.70
CA GLU A 229 -9.92 15.20 -16.19
C GLU A 229 -9.33 16.26 -15.26
N THR A 230 -9.90 17.45 -15.28
CA THR A 230 -9.58 18.54 -14.35
C THR A 230 -10.47 18.45 -13.13
N VAL A 231 -9.93 18.89 -11.98
CA VAL A 231 -10.69 18.95 -10.72
C VAL A 231 -11.80 20.00 -10.81
N VAL A 232 -12.96 19.67 -10.24
CA VAL A 232 -14.14 20.56 -10.20
C VAL A 232 -14.06 21.45 -8.95
N PRO A 233 -14.33 22.77 -9.08
CA PRO A 233 -14.37 23.68 -7.95
C PRO A 233 -15.40 23.26 -6.90
N LEU A 234 -15.03 23.41 -5.61
CA LEU A 234 -15.93 23.17 -4.49
C LEU A 234 -16.73 24.44 -4.18
N PRO A 235 -18.07 24.36 -4.11
CA PRO A 235 -18.88 25.51 -3.71
C PRO A 235 -18.46 26.05 -2.35
N GLY A 236 -18.29 27.38 -2.25
CA GLY A 236 -17.94 28.04 -1.00
C GLY A 236 -16.49 27.92 -0.56
N ILE A 237 -15.62 27.29 -1.35
CA ILE A 237 -14.17 27.28 -1.04
C ILE A 237 -13.57 28.68 -1.27
N PRO A 238 -12.75 29.19 -0.34
CA PRO A 238 -12.00 30.43 -0.58
C PRO A 238 -11.07 30.30 -1.79
N GLU A 239 -11.03 31.37 -2.62
CA GLU A 239 -10.30 31.35 -3.89
C GLU A 239 -8.82 31.02 -3.73
N GLU A 240 -8.16 31.56 -2.69
CA GLU A 240 -6.74 31.33 -2.42
C GLU A 240 -6.46 29.85 -2.11
N LEU A 241 -7.35 29.19 -1.36
CA LEU A 241 -7.25 27.77 -1.05
C LEU A 241 -7.51 26.94 -2.32
N TRP A 242 -8.50 27.36 -3.13
CA TRP A 242 -8.79 26.69 -4.39
C TRP A 242 -7.61 26.74 -5.36
N GLN A 243 -7.00 27.90 -5.56
CA GLN A 243 -5.83 28.04 -6.45
C GLN A 243 -4.65 27.18 -6.01
N LEU A 244 -4.39 27.14 -4.70
CA LEU A 244 -3.34 26.29 -4.14
C LEU A 244 -3.62 24.79 -4.39
N LEU A 245 -4.86 24.36 -4.21
CA LEU A 245 -5.29 22.98 -4.44
C LEU A 245 -5.16 22.59 -5.92
N VAL A 246 -5.62 23.45 -6.84
CA VAL A 246 -5.49 23.24 -8.30
C VAL A 246 -4.03 23.15 -8.71
N GLN A 247 -3.16 24.01 -8.16
CA GLN A 247 -1.72 23.95 -8.45
C GLN A 247 -1.10 22.62 -8.02
N CYS A 248 -1.47 22.09 -6.85
CA CYS A 248 -0.98 20.79 -6.37
C CYS A 248 -1.56 19.59 -7.14
N LEU A 249 -2.78 19.72 -7.70
CA LEU A 249 -3.42 18.72 -8.55
C LEU A 249 -3.07 18.86 -10.04
N ALA A 250 -2.13 19.74 -10.40
CA ALA A 250 -1.65 19.88 -11.77
C ALA A 250 -1.15 18.55 -12.33
N LYS A 251 -1.52 18.25 -13.60
CA LYS A 251 -1.12 16.98 -14.25
C LYS A 251 0.40 16.91 -14.43
N ALA A 252 1.05 18.01 -14.81
CA ALA A 252 2.50 18.10 -14.91
C ALA A 252 3.17 18.15 -13.53
N PRO A 253 4.01 17.19 -13.14
CA PRO A 253 4.64 17.15 -11.83
C PRO A 253 5.48 18.40 -11.50
N ALA A 254 6.13 18.99 -12.51
CA ALA A 254 6.97 20.17 -12.36
C ALA A 254 6.19 21.47 -12.00
N SER A 255 4.87 21.47 -12.23
CA SER A 255 3.99 22.62 -11.91
C SER A 255 3.51 22.61 -10.45
N ARG A 256 3.70 21.48 -9.74
CA ARG A 256 3.27 21.32 -8.35
C ARG A 256 4.27 21.98 -7.40
N LEU A 257 3.77 22.40 -6.24
CA LEU A 257 4.60 22.96 -5.18
C LEU A 257 5.54 21.91 -4.59
N ARG A 258 6.63 22.37 -3.94
CA ARG A 258 7.41 21.53 -3.03
C ARG A 258 6.68 21.39 -1.70
N ALA A 259 6.92 20.32 -0.97
CA ALA A 259 6.25 20.06 0.30
C ALA A 259 6.43 21.20 1.32
N SER A 260 7.64 21.74 1.47
CA SER A 260 7.91 22.86 2.37
C SER A 260 7.20 24.15 1.97
N GLU A 261 7.07 24.42 0.68
CA GLU A 261 6.34 25.57 0.17
C GLU A 261 4.84 25.41 0.38
N LEU A 262 4.32 24.20 0.15
CA LEU A 262 2.92 23.85 0.40
C LEU A 262 2.57 24.03 1.89
N ALA A 263 3.41 23.52 2.80
CA ALA A 263 3.20 23.66 4.24
C ALA A 263 3.15 25.14 4.68
N ALA A 264 4.07 25.96 4.19
CA ALA A 264 4.09 27.40 4.49
C ALA A 264 2.83 28.10 3.99
N ARG A 265 2.45 27.91 2.72
CA ARG A 265 1.26 28.54 2.14
C ARG A 265 -0.04 28.09 2.81
N LEU A 266 -0.16 26.80 3.19
CA LEU A 266 -1.31 26.33 3.95
C LEU A 266 -1.43 27.01 5.29
N ARG A 267 -0.31 27.23 6.02
CA ARG A 267 -0.33 27.96 7.29
C ARG A 267 -0.68 29.44 7.12
N ASP A 268 -0.21 30.06 6.07
CA ASP A 268 -0.56 31.45 5.75
C ASP A 268 -2.06 31.63 5.48
N LEU A 269 -2.75 30.58 5.03
CA LEU A 269 -4.20 30.60 4.79
C LEU A 269 -5.05 30.38 6.07
N LEU A 270 -4.51 29.80 7.14
CA LEU A 270 -5.29 29.48 8.34
C LEU A 270 -6.10 30.65 8.91
N PRO A 271 -5.57 31.89 9.01
CA PRO A 271 -6.36 33.01 9.50
C PRO A 271 -7.58 33.35 8.62
N LEU A 272 -7.47 33.14 7.30
CA LEU A 272 -8.56 33.36 6.35
C LEU A 272 -9.68 32.30 6.51
N LEU A 273 -9.32 31.10 6.96
CA LEU A 273 -10.22 29.94 7.07
C LEU A 273 -10.89 29.85 8.44
N ALA A 274 -10.48 30.66 9.41
CA ALA A 274 -10.97 30.62 10.76
C ALA A 274 -12.51 30.83 10.83
N GLY A 275 -13.19 29.88 11.46
CA GLY A 275 -14.64 29.93 11.65
C GLY A 275 -15.48 29.61 10.43
N ILE A 276 -14.88 29.23 9.27
CA ILE A 276 -15.64 28.74 8.13
C ILE A 276 -16.18 27.34 8.45
N PRO A 277 -17.50 27.10 8.35
CA PRO A 277 -18.08 25.78 8.59
C PRO A 277 -17.65 24.80 7.49
N PRO A 278 -17.84 23.48 7.69
CA PRO A 278 -17.68 22.49 6.63
C PRO A 278 -18.47 22.91 5.37
N LEU A 279 -17.82 22.78 4.20
CA LEU A 279 -18.42 23.19 2.93
C LEU A 279 -19.70 22.38 2.63
N ASP A 280 -20.73 23.06 2.16
CA ASP A 280 -21.96 22.40 1.70
C ASP A 280 -21.80 21.97 0.23
N VAL A 281 -21.36 20.74 0.04
CA VAL A 281 -21.03 20.17 -1.27
C VAL A 281 -21.88 18.92 -1.48
N ASP A 282 -22.69 18.93 -2.53
CA ASP A 282 -23.42 17.73 -2.96
C ASP A 282 -22.45 16.72 -3.58
N GLU A 283 -22.54 15.45 -3.17
CA GLU A 283 -21.84 14.37 -3.83
C GLU A 283 -22.35 14.29 -5.29
N PRO A 284 -21.43 14.27 -6.30
CA PRO A 284 -21.87 14.15 -7.70
C PRO A 284 -22.74 12.92 -7.85
N GLY A 285 -24.01 13.13 -8.18
CA GLY A 285 -25.11 12.21 -7.98
C GLY A 285 -24.82 10.79 -8.44
N GLY A 286 -25.06 9.82 -7.58
CA GLY A 286 -25.12 8.40 -7.91
C GLY A 286 -26.16 8.07 -9.00
N ASP A 287 -27.18 8.91 -9.18
CA ASP A 287 -28.25 8.72 -10.16
C ASP A 287 -27.82 8.92 -11.62
N GLY A 288 -26.80 9.74 -11.90
CA GLY A 288 -26.29 9.96 -13.26
C GLY A 288 -25.36 8.88 -13.77
N ALA A 289 -24.61 8.24 -12.88
CA ALA A 289 -23.68 7.16 -13.23
C ALA A 289 -24.44 5.85 -13.50
N GLU A 290 -25.49 5.56 -12.73
CA GLU A 290 -26.34 4.39 -12.96
C GLU A 290 -27.18 4.54 -14.25
N GLN A 291 -27.66 5.75 -14.57
CA GLN A 291 -28.38 6.01 -15.80
C GLN A 291 -27.48 5.98 -17.04
N GLN A 292 -26.23 6.43 -16.95
CA GLN A 292 -25.27 6.31 -18.04
C GLN A 292 -24.80 4.87 -18.24
N GLN A 293 -24.61 4.10 -17.17
CA GLN A 293 -24.27 2.68 -17.27
C GLN A 293 -25.42 1.88 -17.88
N ALA A 294 -26.67 2.14 -17.46
CA ALA A 294 -27.85 1.52 -18.02
C ALA A 294 -28.03 1.88 -19.51
N ALA A 295 -27.76 3.13 -19.90
CA ALA A 295 -27.83 3.56 -21.29
C ALA A 295 -26.70 2.96 -22.16
N TYR A 296 -25.51 2.72 -21.61
CA TYR A 296 -24.41 2.03 -22.30
C TYR A 296 -24.68 0.53 -22.49
N ASP A 297 -25.24 -0.12 -21.47
CA ASP A 297 -25.62 -1.53 -21.52
C ASP A 297 -26.80 -1.77 -22.47
N GLU A 298 -27.74 -0.83 -22.55
CA GLU A 298 -28.88 -0.89 -23.47
C GLU A 298 -28.48 -0.66 -24.94
N GLN A 299 -27.43 0.11 -25.20
CA GLN A 299 -26.89 0.34 -26.56
C GLN A 299 -25.99 -0.80 -27.07
N GLN A 300 -25.43 -1.64 -26.20
CA GLN A 300 -24.63 -2.82 -26.60
C GLN A 300 -25.42 -4.11 -26.70
N TYR A 301 -26.68 -4.14 -26.25
CA TYR A 301 -27.53 -5.33 -26.33
C TYR A 301 -28.57 -5.16 -27.43
N THR A 302 -28.17 -5.33 -28.69
CA THR A 302 -29.09 -5.70 -29.79
C THR A 302 -29.13 -7.23 -29.82
N PRO A 303 -30.25 -7.88 -29.45
CA PRO A 303 -30.35 -9.34 -29.52
C PRO A 303 -30.37 -9.75 -30.99
N SER A 304 -29.29 -10.38 -31.45
CA SER A 304 -29.30 -11.16 -32.67
C SER A 304 -30.24 -12.34 -32.46
N ALA A 305 -31.26 -12.47 -33.29
CA ALA A 305 -32.20 -13.57 -33.27
C ALA A 305 -31.45 -14.91 -33.48
N GLU A 306 -31.90 -15.93 -32.73
CA GLU A 306 -31.58 -17.34 -32.87
C GLU A 306 -30.33 -17.87 -32.16
N GLU A 307 -30.51 -18.23 -30.85
CA GLU A 307 -29.86 -19.39 -30.26
C GLU A 307 -30.76 -20.09 -29.22
N PRO A 308 -30.70 -21.44 -29.13
CA PRO A 308 -31.70 -22.25 -28.41
C PRO A 308 -31.50 -22.20 -26.89
N ARG A 309 -32.63 -22.04 -26.19
CA ARG A 309 -32.74 -22.01 -24.72
C ARG A 309 -32.16 -23.28 -24.09
N ARG A 310 -31.03 -23.17 -23.39
CA ARG A 310 -30.58 -24.17 -22.40
C ARG A 310 -31.30 -23.89 -21.08
N ARG A 311 -32.10 -24.87 -20.63
CA ARG A 311 -32.73 -24.91 -19.31
C ARG A 311 -31.67 -25.16 -18.24
N GLY A 312 -31.72 -24.37 -17.15
CA GLY A 312 -31.17 -24.76 -15.85
C GLY A 312 -30.05 -23.86 -15.32
N ALA A 313 -30.38 -22.66 -14.90
CA ALA A 313 -29.62 -21.95 -13.85
C ALA A 313 -30.58 -21.52 -12.76
N VAL A 314 -30.40 -22.06 -11.57
CA VAL A 314 -31.11 -21.67 -10.34
C VAL A 314 -30.57 -20.30 -9.91
N PRO A 315 -31.41 -19.27 -9.58
CA PRO A 315 -30.94 -17.99 -9.11
C PRO A 315 -30.26 -18.15 -7.76
N LEU A 316 -29.02 -17.73 -7.64
CA LEU A 316 -28.37 -17.49 -6.35
C LEU A 316 -29.00 -16.24 -5.72
N VAL A 317 -29.28 -16.37 -4.46
CA VAL A 317 -29.95 -15.48 -3.51
C VAL A 317 -29.70 -13.99 -3.77
N PRO A 318 -30.74 -13.12 -3.83
CA PRO A 318 -30.59 -11.67 -3.85
C PRO A 318 -30.23 -11.19 -2.44
N GLY A 319 -29.14 -10.47 -2.29
CA GLY A 319 -28.82 -9.77 -1.06
C GLY A 319 -27.39 -9.86 -0.55
N SER A 320 -26.41 -9.60 -1.38
CA SER A 320 -25.13 -9.04 -0.90
C SER A 320 -24.68 -7.99 -1.91
N ALA A 321 -24.76 -6.75 -1.46
CA ALA A 321 -24.08 -5.66 -2.14
C ALA A 321 -22.60 -6.03 -2.33
N PRO A 322 -21.97 -5.69 -3.47
CA PRO A 322 -20.55 -5.92 -3.64
C PRO A 322 -19.82 -5.17 -2.53
N ASP A 323 -19.05 -5.91 -1.72
CA ASP A 323 -18.16 -5.31 -0.74
C ASP A 323 -17.27 -4.31 -1.45
N SER A 324 -17.48 -3.05 -1.11
CA SER A 324 -16.62 -1.98 -1.56
C SER A 324 -15.19 -2.33 -1.16
N ASN A 325 -14.22 -1.97 -1.98
CA ASN A 325 -12.76 -2.11 -1.80
C ASN A 325 -12.19 -1.56 -0.46
N ARG A 326 -13.06 -1.36 0.54
CA ARG A 326 -12.75 -0.84 1.87
C ARG A 326 -12.05 -1.83 2.80
N ASP A 327 -12.06 -3.12 2.48
CA ASP A 327 -11.44 -4.16 3.32
C ASP A 327 -9.90 -4.18 3.33
N THR A 328 -9.24 -3.25 2.61
CA THR A 328 -7.78 -3.14 2.56
C THR A 328 -7.21 -2.01 3.40
N HIS A 329 -8.04 -1.33 4.20
CA HIS A 329 -7.60 -0.20 5.00
C HIS A 329 -6.94 -0.64 6.31
N THR A 330 -5.78 -0.05 6.62
CA THR A 330 -5.12 -0.19 7.92
C THR A 330 -5.71 0.87 8.85
N SER A 331 -6.77 0.54 9.57
CA SER A 331 -7.26 1.39 10.65
C SER A 331 -6.40 1.18 11.89
N MET A 332 -5.76 2.23 12.38
CA MET A 332 -4.96 2.20 13.60
C MET A 332 -5.66 3.00 14.70
N ARG A 333 -6.31 2.29 15.62
CA ARG A 333 -6.84 2.86 16.85
C ARG A 333 -6.11 2.26 18.05
N VAL A 334 -5.48 3.08 18.84
CA VAL A 334 -4.93 2.67 20.14
C VAL A 334 -6.08 2.74 21.15
N PRO A 335 -6.45 1.63 21.81
CA PRO A 335 -7.49 1.63 22.83
C PRO A 335 -7.13 2.54 24.01
N ALA A 336 -8.12 3.18 24.62
CA ALA A 336 -7.90 3.94 25.84
C ALA A 336 -7.49 3.02 27.00
N PRO A 337 -6.79 3.54 28.03
CA PRO A 337 -6.30 2.72 29.15
C PRO A 337 -7.38 1.92 29.91
N ASP A 338 -8.61 2.40 29.94
CA ASP A 338 -9.79 1.76 30.51
C ASP A 338 -10.33 0.60 29.65
N GLU A 339 -10.17 0.65 28.34
CA GLU A 339 -10.48 -0.44 27.41
C GLU A 339 -9.49 -1.60 27.54
N LEU A 340 -8.22 -1.30 27.89
CA LEU A 340 -7.17 -2.29 28.10
C LEU A 340 -7.28 -3.00 29.46
N ALA A 341 -7.93 -2.38 30.45
CA ALA A 341 -8.08 -2.91 31.81
C ALA A 341 -9.23 -3.91 32.00
N GLY A 342 -9.94 -4.32 30.95
CA GLY A 342 -10.98 -5.34 31.03
C GLY A 342 -12.28 -4.88 31.69
N GLY A 343 -12.77 -3.69 31.39
CA GLY A 343 -14.06 -3.18 31.88
C GLY A 343 -15.27 -4.05 31.44
N PRO A 344 -16.44 -3.92 32.11
CA PRO A 344 -17.53 -4.91 32.08
C PRO A 344 -18.34 -5.02 30.78
N LEU A 345 -17.89 -4.47 29.67
CA LEU A 345 -18.57 -4.52 28.37
C LEU A 345 -17.86 -5.31 27.28
N GLY A 346 -16.76 -5.98 27.58
CA GLY A 346 -15.97 -6.75 26.61
C GLY A 346 -16.34 -8.23 26.60
N THR A 347 -17.49 -8.64 26.08
CA THR A 347 -17.71 -10.04 25.71
C THR A 347 -17.06 -10.34 24.38
N ALA A 348 -15.76 -10.63 24.39
CA ALA A 348 -15.11 -11.29 23.27
C ALA A 348 -15.72 -12.68 23.09
N ARG A 349 -16.53 -12.85 22.06
CA ARG A 349 -17.07 -14.15 21.66
C ARG A 349 -15.91 -15.05 21.26
N ALA A 350 -15.68 -16.14 21.99
CA ALA A 350 -14.65 -17.13 21.71
C ALA A 350 -14.72 -17.61 20.24
N PRO A 351 -13.58 -17.80 19.56
CA PRO A 351 -13.57 -18.34 18.21
C PRO A 351 -14.16 -19.74 18.20
N ARG A 352 -15.13 -19.99 17.34
CA ARG A 352 -15.64 -21.35 17.09
C ARG A 352 -14.52 -22.23 16.56
N ALA A 353 -14.37 -23.42 17.13
CA ALA A 353 -13.45 -24.45 16.65
C ALA A 353 -13.66 -24.74 15.15
N PRO A 354 -12.58 -24.99 14.39
CA PRO A 354 -12.70 -25.29 12.97
C PRO A 354 -13.49 -26.57 12.74
N GLY A 355 -14.56 -26.48 11.97
CA GLY A 355 -15.36 -27.63 11.55
C GLY A 355 -14.55 -28.59 10.67
N LYS A 356 -14.81 -29.89 10.76
CA LYS A 356 -14.19 -30.93 9.94
C LYS A 356 -14.32 -30.59 8.44
N PRO A 357 -13.27 -30.77 7.64
CA PRO A 357 -13.32 -30.45 6.21
C PRO A 357 -14.25 -31.40 5.47
N ARG A 358 -15.12 -30.85 4.63
CA ARG A 358 -16.00 -31.63 3.73
C ARG A 358 -15.18 -32.29 2.62
N PRO A 359 -15.51 -33.52 2.15
CA PRO A 359 -14.84 -34.17 1.03
C PRO A 359 -15.06 -33.34 -0.25
N GLY A 360 -13.99 -32.96 -0.93
CA GLY A 360 -14.03 -32.17 -2.17
C GLY A 360 -13.41 -30.77 -2.10
N SER A 361 -12.80 -30.40 -1.00
CA SER A 361 -12.16 -29.07 -0.83
C SER A 361 -10.92 -28.90 -1.72
N ALA A 362 -10.59 -27.67 -2.06
CA ALA A 362 -9.44 -27.29 -2.91
C ALA A 362 -8.09 -27.86 -2.42
N ARG A 363 -7.97 -28.20 -1.13
CA ARG A 363 -6.77 -28.82 -0.53
C ARG A 363 -6.46 -30.20 -1.12
N ASN A 364 -7.49 -31.02 -1.45
CA ASN A 364 -7.28 -32.33 -2.07
C ASN A 364 -6.83 -32.23 -3.52
N LYS A 365 -7.23 -31.16 -4.24
CA LYS A 365 -6.75 -30.90 -5.62
C LYS A 365 -5.28 -30.45 -5.62
N ALA A 366 -4.85 -29.64 -4.67
CA ALA A 366 -3.45 -29.21 -4.54
C ALA A 366 -2.51 -30.38 -4.20
N ALA A 367 -2.93 -31.31 -3.32
CA ALA A 367 -2.16 -32.51 -2.99
C ALA A 367 -2.01 -33.48 -4.17
N ALA A 368 -3.04 -33.64 -5.01
CA ALA A 368 -2.99 -34.46 -6.21
C ALA A 368 -2.05 -33.87 -7.28
N VAL A 369 -2.06 -32.55 -7.47
CA VAL A 369 -1.15 -31.85 -8.41
C VAL A 369 0.30 -31.94 -7.94
N ARG A 370 0.57 -31.82 -6.63
CA ARG A 370 1.92 -31.96 -6.07
C ARG A 370 2.48 -33.37 -6.24
N LYS A 371 1.66 -34.44 -6.00
CA LYS A 371 2.07 -35.83 -6.27
C LYS A 371 2.41 -36.07 -7.74
N ARG A 372 1.60 -35.53 -8.66
CA ARG A 372 1.84 -35.69 -10.12
C ARG A 372 3.11 -34.94 -10.60
N ARG A 373 3.49 -33.83 -9.99
CA ARG A 373 4.75 -33.12 -10.29
C ARG A 373 5.98 -33.84 -9.76
N ILE A 374 5.88 -34.49 -8.59
CA ILE A 374 6.98 -35.29 -8.03
C ILE A 374 7.25 -36.55 -8.87
N THR A 375 6.22 -37.23 -9.36
CA THR A 375 6.38 -38.40 -10.22
C THR A 375 6.95 -38.05 -11.61
N LEU A 376 6.57 -36.91 -12.20
CA LEU A 376 7.14 -36.43 -13.46
C LEU A 376 8.62 -35.97 -13.28
N GLY A 377 8.98 -35.37 -12.16
CA GLY A 377 10.37 -34.99 -11.87
C GLY A 377 11.29 -36.22 -11.69
N ALA A 378 10.82 -37.26 -10.99
CA ALA A 378 11.56 -38.49 -10.78
C ALA A 378 11.80 -39.29 -12.13
N ALA A 379 10.82 -39.27 -13.02
CA ALA A 379 10.95 -39.88 -14.34
C ALA A 379 11.98 -39.14 -15.23
N ALA A 380 12.04 -37.81 -15.17
CA ALA A 380 13.00 -37.00 -15.92
C ALA A 380 14.44 -37.23 -15.44
N VAL A 381 14.66 -37.35 -14.13
CA VAL A 381 15.99 -37.63 -13.55
C VAL A 381 16.50 -39.02 -13.95
N LEU A 382 15.64 -40.05 -13.98
CA LEU A 382 16.00 -41.39 -14.41
C LEU A 382 16.34 -41.44 -15.91
N LEU A 383 15.65 -40.66 -16.75
CA LEU A 383 15.92 -40.59 -18.19
C LEU A 383 17.24 -39.89 -18.49
N CYS A 384 17.57 -38.83 -17.78
CA CYS A 384 18.87 -38.13 -17.90
C CYS A 384 20.03 -39.00 -17.39
N GLY A 385 19.84 -39.78 -16.33
CA GLY A 385 20.83 -40.74 -15.83
C GLY A 385 21.16 -41.87 -16.85
N ALA A 386 20.17 -42.41 -17.53
CA ALA A 386 20.34 -43.44 -18.53
C ALA A 386 21.11 -42.98 -19.79
N VAL A 387 20.91 -41.71 -20.22
CA VAL A 387 21.64 -41.09 -21.34
C VAL A 387 23.09 -40.84 -20.97
N ALA A 388 23.39 -40.42 -19.72
CA ALA A 388 24.77 -40.19 -19.26
C ALA A 388 25.58 -41.49 -19.17
N VAL A 389 25.01 -42.60 -18.70
CA VAL A 389 25.67 -43.91 -18.61
C VAL A 389 25.87 -44.53 -20.00
N GLY A 390 24.89 -44.40 -20.92
CA GLY A 390 25.00 -44.85 -22.29
C GLY A 390 26.07 -44.11 -23.10
N GLY A 391 26.24 -42.80 -22.87
CA GLY A 391 27.30 -41.97 -23.50
C GLY A 391 28.69 -42.34 -23.01
N TRP A 392 28.87 -42.69 -21.72
CA TRP A 392 30.16 -43.10 -21.17
C TRP A 392 30.64 -44.48 -21.67
N LEU A 393 29.76 -45.44 -21.90
CA LEU A 393 30.05 -46.75 -22.46
C LEU A 393 30.39 -46.74 -23.96
N ALA A 394 29.93 -45.72 -24.71
CA ALA A 394 30.19 -45.58 -26.14
C ALA A 394 31.50 -44.85 -26.46
N ALA A 395 32.11 -44.14 -25.49
CA ALA A 395 33.32 -43.37 -25.66
C ALA A 395 34.64 -44.04 -25.18
N GLY A 396 34.57 -45.31 -24.72
CA GLY A 396 35.69 -46.06 -24.15
C GLY A 396 36.21 -47.16 -25.08
N GLY A 397 36.84 -46.81 -26.21
CA GLY A 397 37.48 -47.81 -27.04
C GLY A 397 38.32 -47.18 -28.14
N GLY A 398 39.64 -47.11 -27.94
CA GLY A 398 40.60 -46.65 -28.96
C GLY A 398 42.02 -46.41 -28.40
N ASP A 399 42.80 -47.45 -28.44
CA ASP A 399 44.23 -47.51 -28.09
C ASP A 399 45.10 -46.62 -29.01
N GLY A 400 46.27 -46.19 -28.48
CA GLY A 400 47.39 -45.67 -29.32
C GLY A 400 48.39 -44.84 -28.54
N ASP A 401 49.50 -45.47 -28.22
CA ASP A 401 50.68 -45.07 -27.45
C ASP A 401 51.64 -44.11 -28.21
N PRO A 402 52.84 -43.80 -27.69
CA PRO A 402 53.27 -42.42 -27.35
C PRO A 402 54.50 -41.94 -28.20
N ALA A 403 54.82 -40.68 -28.11
CA ALA A 403 56.21 -40.21 -28.39
C ALA A 403 56.44 -38.81 -27.78
N GLY A 404 57.52 -38.71 -27.15
CA GLY A 404 58.14 -37.80 -26.23
C GLY A 404 58.64 -36.44 -26.80
N PRO A 405 59.55 -35.80 -26.05
CA PRO A 405 59.56 -34.36 -25.89
C PRO A 405 60.56 -33.60 -26.72
N GLN A 406 60.44 -32.32 -26.94
CA GLN A 406 61.57 -31.40 -27.20
C GLN A 406 61.30 -29.97 -26.76
N ASP A 407 62.35 -29.49 -26.10
CA ASP A 407 62.64 -28.16 -25.58
C ASP A 407 62.62 -27.02 -26.61
N SER A 408 62.46 -25.84 -26.14
CA SER A 408 63.35 -24.65 -26.29
C SER A 408 62.54 -23.39 -26.13
N GLU A 409 62.78 -22.68 -25.03
CA GLU A 409 63.71 -21.52 -24.90
C GLU A 409 63.27 -20.26 -25.65
N ASN A 410 63.14 -19.27 -24.86
CA ASN A 410 63.78 -17.95 -24.97
C ASN A 410 62.91 -16.69 -25.24
N SER A 411 63.06 -15.80 -24.33
CA SER A 411 63.30 -14.36 -24.38
C SER A 411 62.19 -13.36 -24.35
N ALA A 412 62.13 -12.72 -23.21
CA ALA A 412 61.80 -11.28 -23.08
C ALA A 412 62.97 -10.43 -23.60
N PRO A 413 62.94 -9.13 -23.90
CA PRO A 413 62.59 -8.10 -22.88
C PRO A 413 61.94 -6.77 -23.36
N ALA A 414 61.40 -6.03 -22.32
CA ALA A 414 61.53 -4.60 -22.00
C ALA A 414 61.23 -3.47 -23.00
N THR A 415 60.32 -2.68 -22.53
CA THR A 415 60.14 -1.20 -22.43
C THR A 415 61.02 -0.26 -23.30
N PRO A 416 60.57 0.98 -23.56
CA PRO A 416 60.29 2.01 -22.54
C PRO A 416 58.86 2.52 -22.51
#